data_03594145fd96fe9642c1e7b910791b43
#
_entry.id   03594145fd96fe9642c1e7b910791b43
#
_cell.length_a   1.000
_cell.length_b   1.000
_cell.length_c   1.000
_cell.angle_alpha   90.00
_cell.angle_beta   90.00
_cell.angle_gamma   90.00
#
_symmetry.space_group_name_H-M   'P 1'
#
loop_
_entity.id
_entity.type
_entity.pdbx_description
1 polymer ?
#
loop_
_entity_poly.entity_id
_entity_poly.type
_entity_poly.pdbx_seq_one_letter_code
_entity_poly.pdbx_strand_id
1 'polypeptide(L)'
;YDIVTCMEMLEHVPDPASIVKACFDLVKPGGHVFLSTINRNPKSYLFAIIGAEYVLRLLPRGTHDFKKFIRPSELVSYVRLAGLTYEHITGLHYNPLTKYYWLAPNVDVNYMIHTRRPAL
;
A
#
# COMPACT_ATOMS: atom_id res chain seq x y z
N TYR A 1 15.08 12.17 6.33
CA TYR A 1 13.73 12.55 6.76
C TYR A 1 13.29 11.72 7.98
N ASP A 2 12.49 12.32 8.85
CA ASP A 2 11.95 11.65 10.03
C ASP A 2 10.89 10.61 9.68
N ILE A 3 10.04 10.95 8.71
CA ILE A 3 8.95 10.11 8.23
C ILE A 3 8.92 10.16 6.71
N VAL A 4 8.75 9.00 6.09
CA VAL A 4 8.56 8.86 4.64
C VAL A 4 7.25 8.14 4.42
N THR A 5 6.43 8.64 3.51
CA THR A 5 5.17 8.00 3.12
C THR A 5 5.19 7.68 1.64
N CYS A 6 4.67 6.51 1.30
CA CYS A 6 4.49 6.07 -0.07
C CYS A 6 3.11 5.45 -0.17
N MET A 7 2.12 6.28 -0.54
CA MET A 7 0.70 5.93 -0.46
C MET A 7 0.13 5.68 -1.84
N GLU A 8 -0.45 4.48 -2.04
CA GLU A 8 -1.14 4.08 -3.27
C GLU A 8 -0.28 4.25 -4.53
N MET A 9 1.02 3.97 -4.45
CA MET A 9 1.95 4.10 -5.57
C MET A 9 2.55 2.77 -6.01
N LEU A 10 2.75 1.82 -5.08
CA LEU A 10 3.49 0.58 -5.33
C LEU A 10 2.85 -0.29 -6.40
N GLU A 11 1.54 -0.27 -6.53
CA GLU A 11 0.79 -1.02 -7.53
C GLU A 11 0.91 -0.44 -8.95
N HIS A 12 1.53 0.73 -9.08
CA HIS A 12 1.70 1.41 -10.36
C HIS A 12 3.14 1.42 -10.88
N VAL A 13 4.07 0.79 -10.15
CA VAL A 13 5.49 0.77 -10.54
C VAL A 13 5.92 -0.61 -10.97
N PRO A 14 6.92 -0.71 -11.89
CA PRO A 14 7.40 -2.03 -12.36
C PRO A 14 8.11 -2.83 -11.28
N ASP A 15 8.81 -2.16 -10.37
CA ASP A 15 9.61 -2.81 -9.33
C ASP A 15 9.34 -2.17 -7.97
N PRO A 16 8.29 -2.64 -7.27
CA PRO A 16 7.96 -2.08 -5.95
C PRO A 16 9.05 -2.28 -4.91
N ALA A 17 9.86 -3.35 -5.02
CA ALA A 17 10.93 -3.59 -4.07
C ALA A 17 11.97 -2.46 -4.11
N SER A 18 12.29 -1.91 -5.28
CA SER A 18 13.23 -0.78 -5.40
C SER A 18 12.69 0.49 -4.78
N ILE A 19 11.38 0.71 -4.85
CA ILE A 19 10.74 1.88 -4.22
C ILE A 19 10.81 1.76 -2.70
N VAL A 20 10.56 0.57 -2.15
CA VAL A 20 10.68 0.32 -0.70
C VAL A 20 12.12 0.57 -0.25
N LYS A 21 13.10 0.11 -1.02
CA LYS A 21 14.52 0.38 -0.73
C LYS A 21 14.85 1.87 -0.76
N ALA A 22 14.29 2.61 -1.71
CA ALA A 22 14.47 4.06 -1.77
C ALA A 22 13.89 4.74 -0.53
N CYS A 23 12.75 4.29 -0.02
CA CYS A 23 12.17 4.79 1.23
C CYS A 23 13.11 4.53 2.42
N PHE A 24 13.73 3.34 2.47
CA PHE A 24 14.73 3.04 3.49
C PHE A 24 15.90 4.03 3.43
N ASP A 25 16.38 4.34 2.23
CA ASP A 25 17.53 5.24 2.06
C ASP A 25 17.18 6.68 2.42
N LEU A 26 15.93 7.11 2.22
CA LEU A 26 15.48 8.47 2.49
C LEU A 26 15.19 8.74 3.96
N VAL A 27 14.71 7.73 4.70
CA VAL A 27 14.35 7.90 6.11
C VAL A 27 15.60 7.82 6.97
N LYS A 28 15.67 8.64 8.01
CA LYS A 28 16.80 8.58 8.95
C LYS A 28 16.77 7.29 9.78
N PRO A 29 17.91 6.83 10.33
CA PRO A 29 17.92 5.75 11.32
C PRO A 29 16.96 6.06 12.48
N GLY A 30 16.10 5.11 12.85
CA GLY A 30 15.06 5.30 13.85
C GLY A 30 13.79 5.95 13.33
N GLY A 31 13.77 6.41 12.09
CA GLY A 31 12.60 7.02 11.46
C GLY A 31 11.56 6.01 11.00
N HIS A 32 10.43 6.52 10.53
CA HIS A 32 9.27 5.71 10.19
C HIS A 32 8.93 5.79 8.71
N VAL A 33 8.52 4.65 8.12
CA VAL A 33 8.04 4.59 6.75
C VAL A 33 6.64 3.98 6.75
N PHE A 34 5.71 4.67 6.11
CA PHE A 34 4.33 4.21 5.93
C PHE A 34 4.10 3.90 4.46
N LEU A 35 3.62 2.69 4.17
CA LEU A 35 3.37 2.22 2.82
C LEU A 35 1.91 1.80 2.71
N SER A 36 1.21 2.23 1.66
CA SER A 36 -0.14 1.74 1.39
C SER A 36 -0.27 1.26 -0.05
N THR A 37 -1.07 0.24 -0.25
CA THR A 37 -1.33 -0.34 -1.56
C THR A 37 -2.62 -1.18 -1.51
N ILE A 38 -2.87 -1.95 -2.57
CA ILE A 38 -4.08 -2.75 -2.75
C ILE A 38 -3.72 -4.23 -2.71
N ASN A 39 -4.45 -5.00 -1.92
CA ASN A 39 -4.26 -6.43 -1.78
C ASN A 39 -4.71 -7.17 -3.05
N ARG A 40 -3.97 -8.20 -3.46
CA ARG A 40 -4.31 -9.02 -4.62
C ARG A 40 -5.17 -10.20 -4.19
N ASN A 41 -6.50 -10.04 -4.26
CA ASN A 41 -7.47 -11.09 -4.00
C ASN A 41 -8.78 -10.80 -4.78
N PRO A 42 -9.75 -11.74 -4.82
CA PRO A 42 -10.98 -11.53 -5.57
C PRO A 42 -11.79 -10.30 -5.11
N LYS A 43 -11.78 -10.01 -3.81
CA LYS A 43 -12.51 -8.87 -3.26
C LYS A 43 -11.93 -7.54 -3.73
N SER A 44 -10.59 -7.41 -3.75
CA SER A 44 -9.94 -6.21 -4.25
C SER A 44 -10.17 -6.03 -5.75
N TYR A 45 -10.18 -7.10 -6.51
CA TYR A 45 -10.53 -7.06 -7.93
C TYR A 45 -11.94 -6.49 -8.13
N LEU A 46 -12.90 -7.00 -7.36
CA LEU A 46 -14.28 -6.55 -7.45
C LEU A 46 -14.42 -5.06 -7.11
N PHE A 47 -13.83 -4.64 -5.98
CA PHE A 47 -14.00 -3.26 -5.51
C PHE A 47 -13.15 -2.25 -6.27
N ALA A 48 -11.89 -2.56 -6.56
CA ALA A 48 -10.98 -1.60 -7.16
C ALA A 48 -11.18 -1.49 -8.69
N ILE A 49 -11.38 -2.60 -9.36
CA ILE A 49 -11.46 -2.61 -10.83
C ILE A 49 -12.90 -2.53 -11.30
N ILE A 50 -13.74 -3.47 -10.91
CA ILE A 50 -15.12 -3.50 -11.39
C ILE A 50 -15.92 -2.34 -10.77
N GLY A 51 -15.85 -2.18 -9.45
CA GLY A 51 -16.61 -1.14 -8.75
C GLY A 51 -16.18 0.26 -9.14
N ALA A 52 -14.92 0.60 -8.95
CA ALA A 52 -14.45 1.96 -9.15
C ALA A 52 -14.32 2.36 -10.62
N GLU A 53 -13.78 1.47 -11.47
CA GLU A 53 -13.47 1.82 -12.86
C GLU A 53 -14.67 1.65 -13.79
N TYR A 54 -15.48 0.60 -13.60
CA TYR A 54 -16.56 0.28 -14.53
C TYR A 54 -17.93 0.73 -14.05
N VAL A 55 -18.31 0.37 -12.83
CA VAL A 55 -19.66 0.64 -12.30
C VAL A 55 -19.81 2.08 -11.87
N LEU A 56 -18.97 2.53 -10.97
CA LEU A 56 -19.06 3.88 -10.38
C LEU A 56 -18.37 4.95 -11.23
N ARG A 57 -17.51 4.53 -12.16
CA ARG A 57 -16.75 5.43 -13.03
C ARG A 57 -15.99 6.51 -12.27
N LEU A 58 -15.50 6.17 -11.09
CA LEU A 58 -14.70 7.09 -10.26
C LEU A 58 -13.32 7.32 -10.86
N LEU A 59 -12.78 6.30 -11.57
CA LEU A 59 -11.45 6.33 -12.17
C LEU A 59 -11.53 5.88 -13.63
N PRO A 60 -10.61 6.34 -14.50
CA PRO A 60 -10.51 5.83 -15.85
C PRO A 60 -10.29 4.32 -15.88
N ARG A 61 -10.83 3.66 -16.89
CA ARG A 61 -10.58 2.23 -17.10
C ARG A 61 -9.09 1.98 -17.26
N GLY A 62 -8.59 0.90 -16.70
CA GLY A 62 -7.18 0.55 -16.76
C GLY A 62 -6.30 1.27 -15.76
N THR A 63 -6.87 2.09 -14.86
CA THR A 63 -6.10 2.73 -13.77
C THR A 63 -5.44 1.68 -12.87
N HIS A 64 -6.13 0.56 -12.63
CA HIS A 64 -5.61 -0.54 -11.81
C HIS A 64 -5.31 -1.76 -12.67
N ASP A 65 -4.14 -2.37 -12.46
CA ASP A 65 -3.77 -3.66 -13.01
C ASP A 65 -3.70 -4.67 -11.86
N PHE A 66 -4.66 -5.60 -11.81
CA PHE A 66 -4.76 -6.59 -10.73
C PHE A 66 -3.47 -7.38 -10.52
N LYS A 67 -2.73 -7.67 -11.59
CA LYS A 67 -1.46 -8.40 -11.50
C LYS A 67 -0.41 -7.65 -10.69
N LYS A 68 -0.52 -6.33 -10.60
CA LYS A 68 0.40 -5.47 -9.86
C LYS A 68 -0.06 -5.19 -8.42
N PHE A 69 -1.23 -5.68 -8.03
CA PHE A 69 -1.66 -5.60 -6.63
C PHE A 69 -0.74 -6.45 -5.77
N ILE A 70 -0.54 -6.04 -4.54
CA ILE A 70 0.50 -6.60 -3.67
C ILE A 70 -0.14 -7.18 -2.41
N ARG A 71 0.05 -8.47 -2.18
CA ARG A 71 -0.42 -9.10 -0.93
C ARG A 71 0.42 -8.61 0.25
N PRO A 72 -0.19 -8.51 1.46
CA PRO A 72 0.57 -8.10 2.66
C PRO A 72 1.86 -8.90 2.86
N SER A 73 1.84 -10.22 2.63
CA SER A 73 3.03 -11.06 2.76
C SER A 73 4.14 -10.67 1.79
N GLU A 74 3.78 -10.26 0.57
CA GLU A 74 4.74 -9.79 -0.42
C GLU A 74 5.36 -8.47 0.00
N LEU A 75 4.54 -7.52 0.46
CA LEU A 75 5.03 -6.22 0.90
C LEU A 75 5.94 -6.35 2.14
N VAL A 76 5.59 -7.22 3.08
CA VAL A 76 6.44 -7.50 4.24
C VAL A 76 7.79 -8.06 3.80
N SER A 77 7.82 -8.91 2.76
CA SER A 77 9.09 -9.40 2.19
C SER A 77 9.94 -8.25 1.65
N TYR A 78 9.35 -7.32 0.90
CA TYR A 78 10.07 -6.14 0.39
C TYR A 78 10.60 -5.26 1.53
N VAL A 79 9.81 -5.09 2.58
CA VAL A 79 10.18 -4.33 3.78
C VAL A 79 11.42 -4.95 4.43
N ARG A 80 11.41 -6.26 4.63
CA ARG A 80 12.54 -6.98 5.24
C ARG A 80 13.80 -6.93 4.37
N LEU A 81 13.65 -7.15 3.07
CA LEU A 81 14.78 -7.09 2.13
C LEU A 81 15.41 -5.70 2.08
N ALA A 82 14.60 -4.65 2.25
CA ALA A 82 15.11 -3.28 2.28
C ALA A 82 15.84 -2.94 3.58
N GLY A 83 15.65 -3.73 4.64
CA GLY A 83 16.26 -3.46 5.94
C GLY A 83 15.35 -2.77 6.94
N LEU A 84 14.07 -2.56 6.58
CA LEU A 84 13.07 -1.98 7.47
C LEU A 84 12.49 -3.04 8.41
N THR A 85 12.07 -2.61 9.58
CA THR A 85 11.38 -3.47 10.55
C THR A 85 9.87 -3.27 10.42
N TYR A 86 9.14 -4.36 10.20
CA TYR A 86 7.67 -4.35 10.20
C TYR A 86 7.17 -4.09 11.62
N GLU A 87 6.27 -3.12 11.77
CA GLU A 87 5.69 -2.77 13.06
C GLU A 87 4.21 -3.07 13.12
N HIS A 88 3.43 -2.61 12.14
CA HIS A 88 1.97 -2.68 12.21
C HIS A 88 1.34 -2.69 10.83
N ILE A 89 0.16 -3.33 10.71
CA ILE A 89 -0.66 -3.31 9.49
C ILE A 89 -2.10 -2.97 9.84
N THR A 90 -2.75 -2.18 8.99
CA THR A 90 -4.16 -1.85 9.14
C THR A 90 -4.82 -1.71 7.76
N GLY A 91 -6.12 -1.96 7.69
CA GLY A 91 -6.89 -1.68 6.48
C GLY A 91 -7.14 -0.20 6.33
N LEU A 92 -7.14 0.28 5.09
CA LEU A 92 -7.49 1.65 4.73
C LEU A 92 -8.78 1.59 3.92
N HIS A 93 -9.85 2.16 4.46
CA HIS A 93 -11.19 2.07 3.90
C HIS A 93 -11.66 3.42 3.38
N TYR A 94 -12.50 3.38 2.34
CA TYR A 94 -13.05 4.59 1.73
C TYR A 94 -14.48 4.34 1.28
N ASN A 95 -15.38 5.24 1.64
CA ASN A 95 -16.77 5.22 1.14
C ASN A 95 -16.90 6.30 0.05
N PRO A 96 -17.06 5.90 -1.22
CA PRO A 96 -17.14 6.87 -2.33
C PRO A 96 -18.39 7.75 -2.29
N LEU A 97 -19.46 7.30 -1.62
CA LEU A 97 -20.69 8.10 -1.52
C LEU A 97 -20.53 9.25 -0.53
N THR A 98 -19.89 9.02 0.61
CA THR A 98 -19.66 10.00 1.64
C THR A 98 -18.30 10.67 1.56
N LYS A 99 -17.38 10.11 0.75
CA LYS A 99 -15.98 10.54 0.64
C LYS A 99 -15.24 10.48 1.98
N TYR A 100 -15.60 9.53 2.81
CA TYR A 100 -15.04 9.35 4.13
C TYR A 100 -14.01 8.21 4.13
N TYR A 101 -12.84 8.46 4.75
CA TYR A 101 -11.78 7.48 4.95
C TYR A 101 -11.72 7.06 6.41
N TRP A 102 -11.39 5.78 6.66
CA TRP A 102 -11.14 5.31 8.03
C TRP A 102 -10.18 4.12 8.03
N LEU A 103 -9.59 3.85 9.19
CA LEU A 103 -8.71 2.70 9.42
C LEU A 103 -9.48 1.62 10.16
N ALA A 104 -9.27 0.36 9.79
CA ALA A 104 -9.89 -0.80 10.42
C ALA A 104 -9.02 -2.04 10.21
N PRO A 105 -9.20 -3.12 11.02
CA PRO A 105 -8.34 -4.30 10.91
C PRO A 105 -8.41 -5.06 9.59
N ASN A 106 -9.51 -4.96 8.85
CA ASN A 106 -9.69 -5.69 7.59
C ASN A 106 -8.77 -5.14 6.50
N VAL A 107 -7.87 -5.99 5.99
CA VAL A 107 -6.87 -5.64 4.96
C VAL A 107 -7.18 -6.26 3.59
N ASP A 108 -8.43 -6.64 3.35
CA ASP A 108 -8.80 -7.36 2.11
C ASP A 108 -8.66 -6.52 0.85
N VAL A 109 -8.82 -5.22 0.92
CA VAL A 109 -8.73 -4.34 -0.25
C VAL A 109 -7.53 -3.41 -0.09
N ASN A 110 -7.72 -2.18 0.37
CA ASN A 110 -6.61 -1.27 0.64
C ASN A 110 -6.07 -1.49 2.04
N TYR A 111 -4.76 -1.41 2.18
CA TYR A 111 -4.13 -1.55 3.49
C TYR A 111 -2.90 -0.65 3.59
N MET A 112 -2.46 -0.41 4.82
CA MET A 112 -1.27 0.39 5.13
C MET A 112 -0.38 -0.38 6.08
N ILE A 113 0.92 -0.37 5.81
CA ILE A 113 1.93 -0.94 6.70
C ILE A 113 2.76 0.19 7.30
N HIS A 114 2.95 0.13 8.60
CA HIS A 114 3.88 0.96 9.34
C HIS A 114 5.18 0.19 9.55
N THR A 115 6.28 0.77 9.12
CA THR A 115 7.61 0.21 9.29
C THR A 115 8.54 1.23 9.90
N ARG A 116 9.69 0.77 10.39
CA ARG A 116 10.69 1.63 10.99
C ARG A 116 12.08 1.21 10.51
N ARG A 117 12.93 2.20 10.24
CA ARG A 117 14.34 1.95 10.00
C ARG A 117 15.04 1.75 11.34
N PRO A 118 15.76 0.63 11.55
CA PRO A 118 16.51 0.42 12.80
C PRO A 118 17.46 1.59 13.08
N ALA A 119 17.67 1.88 14.35
CA ALA A 119 18.55 2.98 14.77
C ALA A 119 20.04 2.72 14.48
N LEU A 120 20.40 1.45 14.27
CA LEU A 120 21.78 1.04 13.97
C LEU A 120 21.85 0.33 12.62
#